data_46fa21c14ab18c3457fed60cdafa256c
#
_entry.id   46fa21c14ab18c3457fed60cdafa256c
#
_cell.length_a   1.000
_cell.length_b   1.000
_cell.length_c   1.000
_cell.angle_alpha   90.00
_cell.angle_beta   90.00
_cell.angle_gamma   90.00
#
_symmetry.space_group_name_H-M   'P 1'
#
loop_
_entity.id
_entity.type
_entity.pdbx_description
1 polymer ?
#
loop_
_entity_poly.entity_id
_entity_poly.type
_entity_poly.pdbx_seq_one_letter_code
_entity_poly.pdbx_strand_id
1 'polypeptide(L)'
;MNDLRRRLLFLLGALIVFRVGAHIPVPGVNAVALANSFKEGNAGILGMLNLFSGGSLERFSIFAIGIMPYISASIIIQLVAEVLPSLKALKKEGEAGRRTLTKYTRWGTLLVAVVQAFAAAAVVYQRPDLVVIGRTEFYISAIICLVTGTMFLMWLGEQMTERGIGNGVSLLITAGIVAALPSAVSNLLNLAITGDSRRYGAILFVLFGGLCLIYLVVYIESAQRKIPIHYARRQIGNRIVQGQKTHLPFKINMAGVIPPIFASSVILFPSQIIGWLDKRVDGNVLVDFISANLSPGKSLYLVVFAAAIIFFCYFYTALVFSPREMAENLKKSGAFVPGIRPGEQTSNYLEKVVMRLTFFGALYITIICLIPEFVTGVLGIPFHLGGTSLLILVVVTMDFGTQVASYRMNQQYEHLMRKNSVKK
;
A
#
# COMPACT_ATOMS: atom_id res chain seq x y z
N MET A 1 -4.48 29.87 4.65
CA MET A 1 -4.60 29.36 3.26
C MET A 1 -3.25 29.11 2.58
N ASN A 2 -2.20 29.86 2.89
CA ASN A 2 -0.91 29.72 2.21
C ASN A 2 -0.18 28.40 2.51
N ASP A 3 -0.24 27.87 3.74
CA ASP A 3 0.48 26.63 4.11
C ASP A 3 -0.14 25.39 3.44
N LEU A 4 -1.46 25.23 3.49
CA LEU A 4 -2.17 24.13 2.81
C LEU A 4 -1.90 24.14 1.29
N ARG A 5 -1.98 25.35 0.67
CA ARG A 5 -1.71 25.51 -0.76
C ARG A 5 -0.26 25.15 -1.09
N ARG A 6 0.71 25.54 -0.28
CA ARG A 6 2.12 25.19 -0.47
C ARG A 6 2.35 23.69 -0.40
N ARG A 7 1.75 22.99 0.57
CA ARG A 7 1.83 21.53 0.72
C ARG A 7 1.20 20.79 -0.45
N LEU A 8 0.02 21.24 -0.92
CA LEU A 8 -0.64 20.68 -2.09
C LEU A 8 0.16 20.89 -3.38
N LEU A 9 0.72 22.10 -3.59
CA LEU A 9 1.56 22.39 -4.76
C LEU A 9 2.84 21.55 -4.75
N PHE A 10 3.47 21.36 -3.58
CA PHE A 10 4.63 20.49 -3.45
C PHE A 10 4.28 19.04 -3.82
N LEU A 11 3.17 18.53 -3.32
CA LEU A 11 2.68 17.19 -3.62
C LEU A 11 2.41 17.03 -5.12
N LEU A 12 1.75 18.00 -5.75
CA LEU A 12 1.46 17.99 -7.18
C LEU A 12 2.76 18.01 -8.00
N GLY A 13 3.73 18.84 -7.61
CA GLY A 13 5.07 18.88 -8.23
C GLY A 13 5.80 17.54 -8.12
N ALA A 14 5.76 16.89 -6.95
CA ALA A 14 6.35 15.57 -6.75
C ALA A 14 5.70 14.48 -7.63
N LEU A 15 4.37 14.52 -7.80
CA LEU A 15 3.65 13.61 -8.69
C LEU A 15 4.00 13.83 -10.16
N ILE A 16 4.20 15.08 -10.58
CA ILE A 16 4.68 15.39 -11.94
C ILE A 16 6.06 14.82 -12.16
N VAL A 17 6.99 15.00 -11.20
CA VAL A 17 8.35 14.44 -11.29
C VAL A 17 8.31 12.91 -11.40
N PHE A 18 7.47 12.26 -10.56
CA PHE A 18 7.25 10.82 -10.65
C PHE A 18 6.76 10.42 -12.06
N ARG A 19 5.79 11.14 -12.59
CA ARG A 19 5.22 10.82 -13.90
C ARG A 19 6.21 11.01 -15.04
N VAL A 20 6.99 12.08 -15.02
CA VAL A 20 8.06 12.33 -16.00
C VAL A 20 9.10 11.20 -15.98
N GLY A 21 9.61 10.85 -14.80
CA GLY A 21 10.60 9.77 -14.67
C GLY A 21 10.09 8.39 -15.09
N ALA A 22 8.78 8.13 -14.95
CA ALA A 22 8.14 6.91 -15.44
C ALA A 22 8.15 6.76 -16.98
N HIS A 23 8.47 7.83 -17.73
CA HIS A 23 8.56 7.81 -19.17
C HIS A 23 10.00 7.81 -19.71
N ILE A 24 11.01 7.92 -18.85
CA ILE A 24 12.42 7.92 -19.25
C ILE A 24 12.91 6.46 -19.31
N PRO A 25 13.13 5.87 -20.50
CA PRO A 25 13.58 4.47 -20.59
C PRO A 25 15.04 4.34 -20.14
N VAL A 26 15.41 3.15 -19.67
CA VAL A 26 16.79 2.80 -19.37
C VAL A 26 17.59 2.75 -20.68
N PRO A 27 18.81 3.30 -20.73
CA PRO A 27 19.65 3.27 -21.91
C PRO A 27 19.90 1.83 -22.41
N GLY A 28 19.83 1.64 -23.73
CA GLY A 28 20.10 0.35 -24.37
C GLY A 28 18.91 -0.60 -24.48
N VAL A 29 17.70 -0.17 -24.12
CA VAL A 29 16.47 -0.94 -24.29
C VAL A 29 15.63 -0.36 -25.43
N ASN A 30 15.14 -1.23 -26.29
CA ASN A 30 14.12 -0.85 -27.29
C ASN A 30 12.72 -0.84 -26.61
N ALA A 31 12.32 0.34 -26.14
CA ALA A 31 11.05 0.52 -25.41
C ALA A 31 9.81 0.15 -26.26
N VAL A 32 9.87 0.33 -27.60
CA VAL A 32 8.76 0.01 -28.49
C VAL A 32 8.58 -1.50 -28.64
N ALA A 33 9.68 -2.24 -28.84
CA ALA A 33 9.64 -3.69 -28.94
C ALA A 33 9.19 -4.32 -27.61
N LEU A 34 9.63 -3.76 -26.48
CA LEU A 34 9.21 -4.21 -25.15
C LEU A 34 7.71 -3.98 -24.91
N ALA A 35 7.19 -2.81 -25.22
CA ALA A 35 5.76 -2.50 -25.08
C ALA A 35 4.88 -3.45 -25.92
N ASN A 36 5.31 -3.79 -27.13
CA ASN A 36 4.61 -4.77 -27.97
C ASN A 36 4.63 -6.18 -27.36
N SER A 37 5.74 -6.58 -26.78
CA SER A 37 5.87 -7.88 -26.06
C SER A 37 4.94 -7.99 -24.86
N PHE A 38 4.68 -6.88 -24.14
CA PHE A 38 3.70 -6.84 -23.06
C PHE A 38 2.25 -6.94 -23.54
N LYS A 39 1.95 -6.46 -24.75
CA LYS A 39 0.61 -6.56 -25.36
C LYS A 39 0.29 -7.97 -25.87
N GLU A 40 1.29 -8.67 -26.39
CA GLU A 40 1.14 -10.02 -26.98
C GLU A 40 1.16 -11.13 -25.94
N GLY A 41 1.87 -10.94 -24.81
CA GLY A 41 1.98 -11.90 -23.73
C GLY A 41 0.87 -11.77 -22.70
N ASN A 42 0.33 -12.90 -22.23
CA ASN A 42 -0.52 -12.92 -21.04
C ASN A 42 0.30 -12.33 -19.88
N ALA A 43 -0.03 -11.11 -19.49
CA ALA A 43 0.79 -10.29 -18.60
C ALA A 43 0.80 -10.73 -17.11
N GLY A 44 0.19 -11.82 -16.75
CA GLY A 44 0.25 -12.47 -15.43
C GLY A 44 0.85 -11.62 -14.28
N ILE A 45 1.91 -12.11 -13.68
CA ILE A 45 2.65 -11.43 -12.59
C ILE A 45 3.28 -10.10 -13.04
N LEU A 46 3.81 -10.05 -14.28
CA LEU A 46 4.42 -8.83 -14.85
C LEU A 46 3.38 -7.73 -15.07
N GLY A 47 2.14 -8.08 -15.41
CA GLY A 47 1.03 -7.13 -15.51
C GLY A 47 0.69 -6.48 -14.16
N MET A 48 0.66 -7.24 -13.08
CA MET A 48 0.47 -6.71 -11.74
C MET A 48 1.61 -5.76 -11.34
N LEU A 49 2.87 -6.14 -11.57
CA LEU A 49 4.02 -5.27 -11.30
C LEU A 49 3.96 -3.98 -12.12
N ASN A 50 3.52 -4.07 -13.38
CA ASN A 50 3.36 -2.91 -14.24
C ASN A 50 2.30 -1.92 -13.73
N LEU A 51 1.21 -2.42 -13.13
CA LEU A 51 0.21 -1.56 -12.48
C LEU A 51 0.76 -0.80 -11.28
N PHE A 52 1.49 -1.48 -10.39
CA PHE A 52 2.11 -0.83 -9.22
C PHE A 52 3.19 0.18 -9.61
N SER A 53 3.87 -0.04 -10.73
CA SER A 53 4.88 0.88 -11.27
C SER A 53 4.27 1.98 -12.17
N GLY A 54 2.95 1.99 -12.39
CA GLY A 54 2.26 3.00 -13.21
C GLY A 54 2.61 2.94 -14.71
N GLY A 55 2.83 1.73 -15.26
CA GLY A 55 3.21 1.52 -16.65
C GLY A 55 4.72 1.71 -16.91
N SER A 56 5.50 1.88 -15.86
CA SER A 56 6.96 2.09 -15.95
C SER A 56 7.69 0.83 -16.37
N LEU A 57 7.19 -0.36 -16.01
CA LEU A 57 7.81 -1.64 -16.35
C LEU A 57 7.65 -1.97 -17.85
N GLU A 58 6.51 -1.67 -18.45
CA GLU A 58 6.23 -1.85 -19.87
C GLU A 58 7.21 -1.09 -20.77
N ARG A 59 7.72 0.04 -20.28
CA ARG A 59 8.70 0.89 -20.96
C ARG A 59 10.12 0.67 -20.49
N PHE A 60 10.32 -0.19 -19.51
CA PHE A 60 11.59 -0.37 -18.79
C PHE A 60 12.22 0.96 -18.41
N SER A 61 11.41 1.81 -17.76
CA SER A 61 11.86 3.14 -17.36
C SER A 61 12.76 3.07 -16.13
N ILE A 62 13.38 4.18 -15.77
CA ILE A 62 14.20 4.32 -14.54
C ILE A 62 13.40 3.90 -13.29
N PHE A 63 12.07 4.06 -13.31
CA PHE A 63 11.16 3.68 -12.23
C PHE A 63 10.47 2.32 -12.45
N ALA A 64 11.00 1.45 -13.31
CA ALA A 64 10.35 0.18 -13.66
C ALA A 64 10.11 -0.73 -12.45
N ILE A 65 11.02 -0.79 -11.47
CA ILE A 65 10.85 -1.55 -10.23
C ILE A 65 9.90 -0.82 -9.26
N GLY A 66 9.77 0.50 -9.39
CA GLY A 66 8.93 1.33 -8.55
C GLY A 66 9.40 1.39 -7.09
N ILE A 67 8.44 1.46 -6.17
CA ILE A 67 8.68 1.58 -4.72
C ILE A 67 8.64 0.22 -4.00
N MET A 68 8.44 -0.89 -4.73
CA MET A 68 8.32 -2.24 -4.17
C MET A 68 9.50 -2.68 -3.31
N PRO A 69 10.80 -2.43 -3.68
CA PRO A 69 11.93 -2.77 -2.82
C PRO A 69 11.88 -2.10 -1.46
N TYR A 70 11.42 -0.85 -1.40
CA TYR A 70 11.25 -0.12 -0.14
C TYR A 70 10.16 -0.73 0.73
N ILE A 71 9.02 -1.13 0.15
CA ILE A 71 7.94 -1.79 0.87
C ILE A 71 8.45 -3.10 1.46
N SER A 72 9.08 -3.95 0.64
CA SER A 72 9.63 -5.24 1.10
C SER A 72 10.66 -5.07 2.21
N ALA A 73 11.60 -4.13 2.07
CA ALA A 73 12.59 -3.83 3.10
C ALA A 73 11.95 -3.30 4.39
N SER A 74 10.94 -2.42 4.27
CA SER A 74 10.20 -1.89 5.42
C SER A 74 9.48 -2.99 6.20
N ILE A 75 8.87 -3.96 5.50
CA ILE A 75 8.23 -5.13 6.11
C ILE A 75 9.26 -5.95 6.87
N ILE A 76 10.37 -6.30 6.22
CA ILE A 76 11.42 -7.13 6.80
C ILE A 76 11.97 -6.46 8.06
N ILE A 77 12.28 -5.17 8.02
CA ILE A 77 12.81 -4.43 9.17
C ILE A 77 11.77 -4.33 10.30
N GLN A 78 10.48 -4.15 10.00
CA GLN A 78 9.42 -4.13 10.99
C GLN A 78 9.24 -5.49 11.68
N LEU A 79 9.28 -6.59 10.91
CA LEU A 79 9.24 -7.95 11.44
C LEU A 79 10.44 -8.24 12.33
N VAL A 80 11.63 -7.92 11.85
CA VAL A 80 12.89 -8.14 12.58
C VAL A 80 12.94 -7.27 13.85
N ALA A 81 12.43 -6.05 13.80
CA ALA A 81 12.34 -5.17 14.98
C ALA A 81 11.39 -5.68 16.07
N GLU A 82 10.43 -6.52 15.74
CA GLU A 82 9.57 -7.15 16.76
C GLU A 82 10.21 -8.42 17.36
N VAL A 83 10.98 -9.16 16.55
CA VAL A 83 11.63 -10.42 16.99
C VAL A 83 12.93 -10.16 17.76
N LEU A 84 13.76 -9.21 17.31
CA LEU A 84 15.05 -8.91 17.94
C LEU A 84 14.91 -7.94 19.12
N PRO A 85 15.31 -8.36 20.36
CA PRO A 85 15.20 -7.50 21.54
C PRO A 85 15.94 -6.16 21.43
N SER A 86 17.09 -6.14 20.72
CA SER A 86 17.89 -4.93 20.47
C SER A 86 17.15 -3.90 19.64
N LEU A 87 16.47 -4.32 18.59
CA LEU A 87 15.68 -3.42 17.72
C LEU A 87 14.34 -3.02 18.38
N LYS A 88 13.79 -3.90 19.21
CA LYS A 88 12.61 -3.58 20.02
C LYS A 88 12.92 -2.51 21.08
N ALA A 89 14.13 -2.51 21.66
CA ALA A 89 14.60 -1.45 22.54
C ALA A 89 14.70 -0.11 21.81
N LEU A 90 15.29 -0.09 20.60
CA LEU A 90 15.34 1.12 19.74
C LEU A 90 13.95 1.69 19.44
N LYS A 91 12.94 0.85 19.21
CA LYS A 91 11.55 1.31 18.97
C LYS A 91 10.99 2.07 20.18
N LYS A 92 11.43 1.75 21.41
CA LYS A 92 11.02 2.43 22.65
C LYS A 92 11.75 3.76 22.89
N GLU A 93 12.88 4.00 22.24
CA GLU A 93 13.66 5.24 22.38
C GLU A 93 13.01 6.47 21.67
N GLY A 94 11.83 6.30 21.07
CA GLY A 94 11.07 7.37 20.45
C GLY A 94 11.67 7.83 19.11
N GLU A 95 11.86 9.14 18.94
CA GLU A 95 12.32 9.76 17.67
C GLU A 95 13.71 9.28 17.23
N ALA A 96 14.65 9.13 18.15
CA ALA A 96 16.03 8.72 17.87
C ALA A 96 16.06 7.27 17.33
N GLY A 97 15.36 6.37 18.01
CA GLY A 97 15.23 4.99 17.56
C GLY A 97 14.51 4.84 16.23
N ARG A 98 13.47 5.65 15.98
CA ARG A 98 12.77 5.70 14.70
C ARG A 98 13.68 6.11 13.55
N ARG A 99 14.55 7.10 13.75
CA ARG A 99 15.55 7.52 12.74
C ARG A 99 16.53 6.40 12.42
N THR A 100 16.96 5.66 13.42
CA THR A 100 17.86 4.49 13.24
C THR A 100 17.17 3.37 12.47
N LEU A 101 15.92 3.05 12.79
CA LEU A 101 15.13 2.06 12.04
C LEU A 101 14.92 2.48 10.57
N THR A 102 14.63 3.77 10.33
CA THR A 102 14.53 4.31 8.95
C THR A 102 15.85 4.16 8.20
N LYS A 103 16.99 4.37 8.86
CA LYS A 103 18.32 4.15 8.25
C LYS A 103 18.50 2.68 7.84
N TYR A 104 18.14 1.72 8.69
CA TYR A 104 18.18 0.30 8.35
C TYR A 104 17.24 -0.05 7.19
N THR A 105 16.05 0.54 7.16
CA THR A 105 15.11 0.36 6.04
C THR A 105 15.72 0.86 4.73
N ARG A 106 16.39 2.00 4.70
CA ARG A 106 17.07 2.52 3.51
C ARG A 106 18.17 1.59 3.01
N TRP A 107 19.01 1.05 3.91
CA TRP A 107 20.03 0.06 3.55
C TRP A 107 19.42 -1.24 3.04
N GLY A 108 18.37 -1.73 3.70
CA GLY A 108 17.61 -2.89 3.24
C GLY A 108 16.99 -2.66 1.87
N THR A 109 16.44 -1.46 1.62
CA THR A 109 15.91 -1.08 0.30
C THR A 109 16.98 -1.15 -0.79
N LEU A 110 18.18 -0.63 -0.52
CA LEU A 110 19.30 -0.69 -1.46
C LEU A 110 19.63 -2.13 -1.84
N LEU A 111 19.75 -3.01 -0.84
CA LEU A 111 20.08 -4.42 -1.07
C LEU A 111 18.99 -5.12 -1.90
N VAL A 112 17.72 -4.97 -1.51
CA VAL A 112 16.59 -5.57 -2.24
C VAL A 112 16.48 -4.99 -3.66
N ALA A 113 16.71 -3.67 -3.82
CA ALA A 113 16.67 -3.02 -5.13
C ALA A 113 17.76 -3.56 -6.07
N VAL A 114 18.98 -3.80 -5.60
CA VAL A 114 20.08 -4.39 -6.42
C VAL A 114 19.69 -5.78 -6.89
N VAL A 115 19.16 -6.62 -6.00
CA VAL A 115 18.73 -7.97 -6.34
C VAL A 115 17.60 -7.94 -7.37
N GLN A 116 16.59 -7.11 -7.17
CA GLN A 116 15.46 -6.99 -8.10
C GLN A 116 15.85 -6.34 -9.43
N ALA A 117 16.79 -5.37 -9.43
CA ALA A 117 17.31 -4.75 -10.65
C ALA A 117 18.07 -5.74 -11.51
N PHE A 118 18.92 -6.55 -10.87
CA PHE A 118 19.64 -7.63 -11.57
C PHE A 118 18.66 -8.60 -12.24
N ALA A 119 17.63 -8.93 -11.54
CA ALA A 119 16.56 -9.79 -12.00
C ALA A 119 15.80 -9.25 -13.20
N ALA A 120 15.33 -8.02 -13.06
CA ALA A 120 14.62 -7.35 -14.14
C ALA A 120 15.49 -7.26 -15.40
N ALA A 121 16.77 -6.92 -15.24
CA ALA A 121 17.75 -6.90 -16.33
C ALA A 121 17.92 -8.28 -16.97
N ALA A 122 17.99 -9.35 -16.16
CA ALA A 122 18.12 -10.72 -16.66
C ALA A 122 16.92 -11.17 -17.51
N VAL A 123 15.71 -10.82 -17.09
CA VAL A 123 14.47 -11.12 -17.84
C VAL A 123 14.45 -10.42 -19.19
N VAL A 124 14.82 -9.12 -19.23
CA VAL A 124 14.84 -8.35 -20.47
C VAL A 124 15.93 -8.85 -21.42
N TYR A 125 17.10 -9.20 -20.90
CA TYR A 125 18.22 -9.68 -21.72
C TYR A 125 17.95 -11.06 -22.38
N GLN A 126 17.03 -11.85 -21.86
CA GLN A 126 16.66 -13.15 -22.46
C GLN A 126 16.04 -13.01 -23.87
N ARG A 127 15.59 -11.82 -24.25
CA ARG A 127 15.03 -11.52 -25.58
C ARG A 127 16.01 -10.62 -26.34
N PRO A 128 16.75 -11.16 -27.33
CA PRO A 128 17.79 -10.41 -28.05
C PRO A 128 17.24 -9.18 -28.79
N ASP A 129 15.96 -9.20 -29.18
CA ASP A 129 15.30 -8.09 -29.89
C ASP A 129 15.08 -6.84 -29.03
N LEU A 130 15.21 -6.98 -27.69
CA LEU A 130 14.93 -5.91 -26.74
C LEU A 130 16.15 -5.10 -26.35
N VAL A 131 17.36 -5.63 -26.53
CA VAL A 131 18.60 -5.02 -26.07
C VAL A 131 19.51 -4.69 -27.24
N VAL A 132 19.92 -3.41 -27.33
CA VAL A 132 20.72 -2.88 -28.47
C VAL A 132 22.21 -2.87 -28.13
N ILE A 133 22.58 -2.92 -26.86
CA ILE A 133 23.97 -2.79 -26.38
C ILE A 133 24.52 -4.13 -25.88
N GLY A 134 25.85 -4.20 -25.68
CA GLY A 134 26.54 -5.38 -25.19
C GLY A 134 26.06 -5.84 -23.83
N ARG A 135 26.21 -7.16 -23.55
CA ARG A 135 25.68 -7.79 -22.32
C ARG A 135 26.12 -7.07 -21.03
N THR A 136 27.42 -6.87 -20.90
CA THR A 136 28.02 -6.32 -19.67
C THR A 136 27.60 -4.85 -19.47
N GLU A 137 27.61 -4.07 -20.55
CA GLU A 137 27.21 -2.67 -20.56
C GLU A 137 25.72 -2.52 -20.17
N PHE A 138 24.87 -3.40 -20.73
CA PHE A 138 23.45 -3.42 -20.41
C PHE A 138 23.20 -3.71 -18.92
N TYR A 139 23.80 -4.77 -18.37
CA TYR A 139 23.59 -5.11 -16.96
C TYR A 139 24.06 -3.98 -16.03
N ILE A 140 25.21 -3.39 -16.28
CA ILE A 140 25.74 -2.30 -15.45
C ILE A 140 24.82 -1.08 -15.54
N SER A 141 24.45 -0.64 -16.75
CA SER A 141 23.59 0.53 -16.93
C SER A 141 22.19 0.31 -16.35
N ALA A 142 21.59 -0.86 -16.58
CA ALA A 142 20.26 -1.19 -16.07
C ALA A 142 20.24 -1.23 -14.53
N ILE A 143 21.21 -1.90 -13.88
CA ILE A 143 21.27 -1.99 -12.43
C ILE A 143 21.43 -0.60 -11.81
N ILE A 144 22.37 0.20 -12.31
CA ILE A 144 22.61 1.56 -11.78
C ILE A 144 21.35 2.42 -11.95
N CYS A 145 20.73 2.45 -13.14
CA CYS A 145 19.54 3.25 -13.40
C CYS A 145 18.36 2.83 -12.53
N LEU A 146 18.07 1.54 -12.43
CA LEU A 146 16.92 1.02 -11.68
C LEU A 146 17.08 1.20 -10.17
N VAL A 147 18.28 0.96 -9.62
CA VAL A 147 18.58 1.17 -8.21
C VAL A 147 18.50 2.65 -7.86
N THR A 148 19.11 3.52 -8.67
CA THR A 148 19.06 4.97 -8.47
C THR A 148 17.61 5.46 -8.54
N GLY A 149 16.81 4.97 -9.50
CA GLY A 149 15.40 5.29 -9.63
C GLY A 149 14.59 4.89 -8.39
N THR A 150 14.80 3.69 -7.88
CA THR A 150 14.14 3.21 -6.66
C THR A 150 14.51 4.05 -5.43
N MET A 151 15.80 4.35 -5.25
CA MET A 151 16.28 5.18 -4.14
C MET A 151 15.73 6.61 -4.22
N PHE A 152 15.62 7.15 -5.44
CA PHE A 152 15.02 8.45 -5.68
C PHE A 152 13.51 8.44 -5.33
N LEU A 153 12.76 7.40 -5.74
CA LEU A 153 11.34 7.27 -5.38
C LEU A 153 11.13 7.14 -3.88
N MET A 154 11.98 6.38 -3.20
CA MET A 154 11.97 6.29 -1.74
C MET A 154 12.16 7.67 -1.10
N TRP A 155 13.20 8.40 -1.50
CA TRP A 155 13.47 9.76 -1.03
C TRP A 155 12.30 10.72 -1.34
N LEU A 156 11.74 10.64 -2.55
CA LEU A 156 10.60 11.45 -2.96
C LEU A 156 9.37 11.17 -2.08
N GLY A 157 9.08 9.89 -1.80
CA GLY A 157 8.00 9.48 -0.90
C GLY A 157 8.18 9.99 0.54
N GLU A 158 9.41 9.97 1.06
CA GLU A 158 9.74 10.55 2.37
C GLU A 158 9.52 12.07 2.36
N GLN A 159 9.99 12.79 1.34
CA GLN A 159 9.78 14.25 1.21
C GLN A 159 8.29 14.60 1.07
N MET A 160 7.52 13.78 0.34
CA MET A 160 6.06 13.96 0.23
C MET A 160 5.37 13.77 1.58
N THR A 161 5.85 12.87 2.43
CA THR A 161 5.33 12.64 3.78
C THR A 161 5.68 13.80 4.73
N GLU A 162 6.91 14.32 4.66
CA GLU A 162 7.38 15.39 5.54
C GLU A 162 6.82 16.79 5.17
N ARG A 163 6.83 17.11 3.89
CA ARG A 163 6.47 18.45 3.38
C ARG A 163 5.08 18.52 2.73
N GLY A 164 4.49 17.39 2.42
CA GLY A 164 3.17 17.29 1.82
C GLY A 164 2.06 17.06 2.83
N ILE A 165 1.04 16.31 2.40
CA ILE A 165 -0.11 15.86 3.19
C ILE A 165 -0.26 14.38 2.96
N GLY A 166 -0.38 13.60 4.03
CA GLY A 166 -0.57 12.16 3.95
C GLY A 166 0.71 11.34 3.89
N ASN A 167 0.56 10.06 3.63
CA ASN A 167 1.68 9.15 3.44
C ASN A 167 2.15 9.22 1.98
N GLY A 168 3.33 9.81 1.74
CA GLY A 168 3.88 10.02 0.40
C GLY A 168 4.10 8.73 -0.38
N VAL A 169 4.50 7.63 0.30
CA VAL A 169 4.66 6.31 -0.33
C VAL A 169 3.33 5.78 -0.86
N SER A 170 2.28 5.83 -0.04
CA SER A 170 0.93 5.41 -0.45
C SER A 170 0.38 6.25 -1.60
N LEU A 171 0.66 7.56 -1.59
CA LEU A 171 0.28 8.47 -2.67
C LEU A 171 1.01 8.17 -3.99
N LEU A 172 2.30 7.80 -3.95
CA LEU A 172 3.04 7.38 -5.14
C LEU A 172 2.48 6.09 -5.74
N ILE A 173 2.14 5.10 -4.90
CA ILE A 173 1.49 3.85 -5.35
C ILE A 173 0.14 4.17 -5.99
N THR A 174 -0.67 5.00 -5.33
CA THR A 174 -1.99 5.41 -5.86
C THR A 174 -1.85 6.16 -7.17
N ALA A 175 -0.86 7.05 -7.30
CA ALA A 175 -0.59 7.76 -8.56
C ALA A 175 -0.20 6.80 -9.69
N GLY A 176 0.56 5.74 -9.40
CA GLY A 176 0.86 4.67 -10.35
C GLY A 176 -0.41 3.95 -10.82
N ILE A 177 -1.27 3.55 -9.87
CA ILE A 177 -2.55 2.88 -10.19
C ILE A 177 -3.47 3.79 -11.03
N VAL A 178 -3.64 5.06 -10.61
CA VAL A 178 -4.46 6.04 -11.35
C VAL A 178 -3.94 6.25 -12.77
N ALA A 179 -2.63 6.27 -12.94
CA ALA A 179 -2.01 6.44 -14.26
C ALA A 179 -2.25 5.27 -15.21
N ALA A 180 -2.49 4.07 -14.69
CA ALA A 180 -2.81 2.87 -15.46
C ALA A 180 -4.33 2.73 -15.77
N LEU A 181 -5.20 3.46 -15.04
CA LEU A 181 -6.66 3.39 -15.24
C LEU A 181 -7.14 3.68 -16.67
N PRO A 182 -6.67 4.77 -17.34
CA PRO A 182 -7.15 5.07 -18.69
C PRO A 182 -6.85 3.95 -19.70
N SER A 183 -5.66 3.34 -19.61
CA SER A 183 -5.28 2.23 -20.49
C SER A 183 -6.10 0.96 -20.18
N ALA A 184 -6.36 0.66 -18.92
CA ALA A 184 -7.20 -0.45 -18.51
C ALA A 184 -8.64 -0.31 -19.02
N VAL A 185 -9.23 0.90 -18.91
CA VAL A 185 -10.57 1.19 -19.41
C VAL A 185 -10.61 1.12 -20.94
N SER A 186 -9.60 1.67 -21.63
CA SER A 186 -9.55 1.62 -23.10
C SER A 186 -9.42 0.18 -23.62
N ASN A 187 -8.66 -0.68 -22.94
CA ASN A 187 -8.55 -2.09 -23.28
C ASN A 187 -9.88 -2.83 -23.11
N LEU A 188 -10.63 -2.53 -22.03
CA LEU A 188 -11.98 -3.08 -21.85
C LEU A 188 -12.95 -2.63 -22.93
N LEU A 189 -12.92 -1.35 -23.30
CA LEU A 189 -13.77 -0.81 -24.38
C LEU A 189 -13.42 -1.42 -25.74
N ASN A 190 -12.15 -1.60 -26.05
CA ASN A 190 -11.71 -2.26 -27.27
C ASN A 190 -12.17 -3.73 -27.33
N LEU A 191 -12.11 -4.46 -26.20
CA LEU A 191 -12.66 -5.81 -26.09
C LEU A 191 -14.18 -5.84 -26.27
N ALA A 192 -14.88 -4.78 -25.87
CA ALA A 192 -16.30 -4.62 -26.14
C ALA A 192 -16.58 -4.48 -27.64
N ILE A 193 -15.85 -3.59 -28.32
CA ILE A 193 -16.07 -3.27 -29.73
C ILE A 193 -15.72 -4.45 -30.67
N THR A 194 -14.67 -5.20 -30.34
CA THR A 194 -14.15 -6.31 -31.16
C THR A 194 -14.73 -7.69 -30.82
N GLY A 195 -15.50 -7.81 -29.72
CA GLY A 195 -15.99 -9.07 -29.18
C GLY A 195 -17.44 -9.39 -29.56
N ASP A 196 -17.82 -10.69 -29.39
CA ASP A 196 -19.18 -11.17 -29.53
C ASP A 196 -20.15 -10.54 -28.51
N SER A 197 -21.44 -10.52 -28.82
CA SER A 197 -22.52 -9.96 -27.97
C SER A 197 -22.49 -10.47 -26.52
N ARG A 198 -22.02 -11.69 -26.25
CA ARG A 198 -21.84 -12.23 -24.91
C ARG A 198 -20.81 -11.48 -24.06
N ARG A 199 -19.79 -10.88 -24.69
CA ARG A 199 -18.74 -10.13 -24.00
C ARG A 199 -19.20 -8.75 -23.54
N TYR A 200 -20.19 -8.11 -24.20
CA TYR A 200 -20.78 -6.87 -23.73
C TYR A 200 -21.40 -7.01 -22.33
N GLY A 201 -22.16 -8.07 -22.09
CA GLY A 201 -22.74 -8.35 -20.77
C GLY A 201 -21.68 -8.54 -19.67
N ALA A 202 -20.59 -9.26 -19.98
CA ALA A 202 -19.50 -9.47 -19.06
C ALA A 202 -18.74 -8.18 -18.71
N ILE A 203 -18.54 -7.28 -19.69
CA ILE A 203 -17.88 -5.98 -19.48
C ILE A 203 -18.76 -5.05 -18.65
N LEU A 204 -20.07 -4.98 -18.93
CA LEU A 204 -21.02 -4.23 -18.10
C LEU A 204 -21.06 -4.76 -16.67
N PHE A 205 -21.02 -6.08 -16.51
CA PHE A 205 -20.96 -6.72 -15.16
C PHE A 205 -19.67 -6.33 -14.41
N VAL A 206 -18.51 -6.30 -15.08
CA VAL A 206 -17.23 -5.90 -14.46
C VAL A 206 -17.25 -4.41 -14.08
N LEU A 207 -17.77 -3.53 -14.93
CA LEU A 207 -17.87 -2.10 -14.62
C LEU A 207 -18.83 -1.83 -13.47
N PHE A 208 -20.02 -2.42 -13.51
CA PHE A 208 -21.02 -2.25 -12.46
C PHE A 208 -20.54 -2.89 -11.15
N GLY A 209 -19.95 -4.08 -11.20
CA GLY A 209 -19.33 -4.76 -10.07
C GLY A 209 -18.21 -3.94 -9.45
N GLY A 210 -17.35 -3.31 -10.26
CA GLY A 210 -16.31 -2.41 -9.81
C GLY A 210 -16.84 -1.20 -9.05
N LEU A 211 -17.91 -0.55 -9.57
CA LEU A 211 -18.58 0.55 -8.87
C LEU A 211 -19.21 0.10 -7.55
N CYS A 212 -19.84 -1.07 -7.54
CA CYS A 212 -20.43 -1.65 -6.33
C CYS A 212 -19.34 -1.95 -5.28
N LEU A 213 -18.20 -2.49 -5.69
CA LEU A 213 -17.05 -2.73 -4.82
C LEU A 213 -16.49 -1.43 -4.25
N ILE A 214 -16.34 -0.38 -5.05
CA ILE A 214 -15.91 0.94 -4.58
C ILE A 214 -16.86 1.46 -3.51
N TYR A 215 -18.16 1.41 -3.77
CA TYR A 215 -19.17 1.85 -2.80
C TYR A 215 -19.07 1.06 -1.48
N LEU A 216 -18.93 -0.26 -1.56
CA LEU A 216 -18.82 -1.14 -0.40
C LEU A 216 -17.55 -0.84 0.40
N VAL A 217 -16.41 -0.61 -0.28
CA VAL A 217 -15.14 -0.22 0.37
C VAL A 217 -15.30 1.11 1.10
N VAL A 218 -15.87 2.14 0.47
CA VAL A 218 -16.10 3.45 1.09
C VAL A 218 -17.02 3.32 2.30
N TYR A 219 -18.09 2.52 2.21
CA TYR A 219 -19.02 2.32 3.29
C TYR A 219 -18.39 1.67 4.51
N ILE A 220 -17.64 0.57 4.32
CA ILE A 220 -17.00 -0.16 5.43
C ILE A 220 -15.82 0.65 6.02
N GLU A 221 -15.03 1.31 5.18
CA GLU A 221 -13.87 2.09 5.64
C GLU A 221 -14.26 3.35 6.42
N SER A 222 -15.43 3.92 6.12
CA SER A 222 -16.00 5.03 6.91
C SER A 222 -16.63 4.56 8.23
N ALA A 223 -16.92 3.28 8.37
CA ALA A 223 -17.60 2.75 9.54
C ALA A 223 -16.64 2.69 10.75
N GLN A 224 -17.14 3.15 11.90
CA GLN A 224 -16.36 3.23 13.15
C GLN A 224 -17.14 2.64 14.31
N ARG A 225 -16.46 1.85 15.13
CA ARG A 225 -16.97 1.41 16.45
C ARG A 225 -16.67 2.50 17.48
N LYS A 226 -17.68 3.17 18.01
CA LYS A 226 -17.55 4.21 19.05
C LYS A 226 -17.67 3.56 20.43
N ILE A 227 -16.60 3.60 21.24
CA ILE A 227 -16.61 3.15 22.63
C ILE A 227 -16.87 4.36 23.52
N PRO A 228 -17.92 4.37 24.37
CA PRO A 228 -18.19 5.49 25.25
C PRO A 228 -17.11 5.60 26.34
N ILE A 229 -16.63 6.80 26.58
CA ILE A 229 -15.67 7.14 27.62
C ILE A 229 -16.23 8.26 28.47
N HIS A 230 -16.13 8.13 29.78
CA HIS A 230 -16.52 9.14 30.75
C HIS A 230 -15.29 9.70 31.44
N TYR A 231 -15.21 11.01 31.53
CA TYR A 231 -14.22 11.68 32.37
C TYR A 231 -14.77 11.87 33.78
N ALA A 232 -13.91 11.68 34.77
CA ALA A 232 -14.29 11.93 36.16
C ALA A 232 -14.63 13.43 36.37
N ARG A 233 -15.63 13.68 37.19
CA ARG A 233 -15.95 15.06 37.62
C ARG A 233 -14.73 15.65 38.35
N ARG A 234 -14.33 16.85 37.95
CA ARG A 234 -13.25 17.59 38.62
C ARG A 234 -13.82 18.81 39.31
N GLN A 235 -13.44 19.02 40.56
CA GLN A 235 -13.73 20.25 41.29
C GLN A 235 -12.53 21.20 41.10
N ILE A 236 -12.77 22.35 40.48
CA ILE A 236 -11.78 23.42 40.33
C ILE A 236 -12.26 24.57 41.18
N GLY A 237 -11.69 24.74 42.39
CA GLY A 237 -12.14 25.65 43.38
C GLY A 237 -13.59 25.37 43.82
N ASN A 238 -14.46 26.35 43.78
CA ASN A 238 -15.90 26.19 44.15
C ASN A 238 -16.82 25.75 42.99
N ARG A 239 -16.26 25.46 41.79
CA ARG A 239 -17.05 25.06 40.63
C ARG A 239 -16.83 23.57 40.35
N ILE A 240 -17.92 22.82 40.26
CA ILE A 240 -17.93 21.41 39.84
C ILE A 240 -18.02 21.42 38.30
N VAL A 241 -16.96 21.03 37.63
CA VAL A 241 -16.97 20.79 36.18
C VAL A 241 -17.54 19.41 35.94
N GLN A 242 -18.69 19.32 35.29
CA GLN A 242 -19.31 18.04 34.92
C GLN A 242 -18.38 17.25 34.01
N GLY A 243 -18.23 15.95 34.30
CA GLY A 243 -17.45 15.05 33.45
C GLY A 243 -18.03 15.00 32.03
N GLN A 244 -17.20 15.28 31.03
CA GLN A 244 -17.58 15.17 29.62
C GLN A 244 -17.74 13.72 29.21
N LYS A 245 -18.80 13.42 28.48
CA LYS A 245 -18.99 12.13 27.81
C LYS A 245 -18.39 12.25 26.41
N THR A 246 -17.42 11.40 26.12
CA THR A 246 -16.71 11.34 24.83
C THR A 246 -16.73 9.91 24.31
N HIS A 247 -16.42 9.71 23.04
CA HIS A 247 -16.34 8.39 22.42
C HIS A 247 -14.95 8.18 21.86
N LEU A 248 -14.40 6.99 22.04
CA LEU A 248 -13.17 6.54 21.40
C LEU A 248 -13.56 5.85 20.07
N PRO A 249 -13.23 6.44 18.92
CA PRO A 249 -13.56 5.84 17.63
C PRO A 249 -12.51 4.80 17.23
N PHE A 250 -12.94 3.59 16.92
CA PHE A 250 -12.12 2.55 16.30
C PHE A 250 -12.63 2.30 14.88
N LYS A 251 -11.76 2.40 13.88
CA LYS A 251 -12.08 1.96 12.52
C LYS A 251 -12.34 0.45 12.51
N ILE A 252 -13.25 -0.06 11.68
CA ILE A 252 -13.46 -1.50 11.50
C ILE A 252 -12.20 -2.11 10.91
N ASN A 253 -11.64 -1.47 9.89
CA ASN A 253 -10.35 -1.82 9.34
C ASN A 253 -9.23 -1.01 10.04
N MET A 254 -8.65 -1.54 11.10
CA MET A 254 -7.53 -0.89 11.81
C MET A 254 -6.21 -1.05 11.09
N ALA A 255 -6.06 -2.12 10.30
CA ALA A 255 -4.84 -2.42 9.57
C ALA A 255 -4.69 -1.60 8.27
N GLY A 256 -5.78 -1.01 7.76
CA GLY A 256 -5.78 -0.21 6.53
C GLY A 256 -5.44 -1.03 5.28
N VAL A 257 -4.70 -0.42 4.36
CA VAL A 257 -4.28 -1.04 3.08
C VAL A 257 -2.93 -1.77 3.15
N ILE A 258 -2.24 -1.71 4.29
CA ILE A 258 -0.89 -2.24 4.44
C ILE A 258 -0.84 -3.76 4.31
N PRO A 259 -1.74 -4.57 4.94
CA PRO A 259 -1.71 -6.02 4.84
C PRO A 259 -1.82 -6.58 3.41
N PRO A 260 -2.71 -6.12 2.54
CA PRO A 260 -2.74 -6.55 1.14
C PRO A 260 -1.47 -6.23 0.36
N ILE A 261 -0.86 -5.06 0.63
CA ILE A 261 0.42 -4.69 0.00
C ILE A 261 1.53 -5.62 0.47
N PHE A 262 1.55 -5.99 1.75
CA PHE A 262 2.51 -6.93 2.31
C PHE A 262 2.32 -8.34 1.74
N ALA A 263 1.08 -8.82 1.70
CA ALA A 263 0.74 -10.12 1.15
C ALA A 263 1.17 -10.24 -0.33
N SER A 264 0.87 -9.22 -1.16
CA SER A 264 1.29 -9.20 -2.56
C SER A 264 2.82 -9.17 -2.70
N SER A 265 3.52 -8.36 -1.90
CA SER A 265 4.99 -8.28 -1.95
C SER A 265 5.66 -9.60 -1.57
N VAL A 266 5.16 -10.29 -0.54
CA VAL A 266 5.70 -11.59 -0.08
C VAL A 266 5.48 -12.69 -1.11
N ILE A 267 4.36 -12.70 -1.81
CA ILE A 267 4.09 -13.71 -2.85
C ILE A 267 4.85 -13.41 -4.15
N LEU A 268 4.98 -12.13 -4.51
CA LEU A 268 5.70 -11.74 -5.72
C LEU A 268 7.22 -12.00 -5.62
N PHE A 269 7.80 -11.90 -4.43
CA PHE A 269 9.25 -12.09 -4.25
C PHE A 269 9.74 -13.51 -4.60
N PRO A 270 9.14 -14.59 -4.07
CA PRO A 270 9.50 -15.97 -4.49
C PRO A 270 9.24 -16.23 -5.97
N SER A 271 8.14 -15.74 -6.52
CA SER A 271 7.82 -15.96 -7.93
C SER A 271 8.81 -15.27 -8.89
N GLN A 272 9.36 -14.12 -8.50
CA GLN A 272 10.45 -13.47 -9.23
C GLN A 272 11.74 -14.32 -9.19
N ILE A 273 12.10 -14.85 -8.02
CA ILE A 273 13.31 -15.70 -7.87
C ILE A 273 13.15 -16.97 -8.71
N ILE A 274 12.00 -17.60 -8.69
CA ILE A 274 11.73 -18.82 -9.47
C ILE A 274 11.83 -18.54 -10.96
N GLY A 275 11.28 -17.45 -11.46
CA GLY A 275 11.42 -17.04 -12.87
C GLY A 275 12.88 -16.86 -13.34
N TRP A 276 13.84 -16.76 -12.42
CA TRP A 276 15.26 -16.75 -12.75
C TRP A 276 15.91 -18.12 -12.70
N LEU A 277 15.45 -18.98 -11.79
CA LEU A 277 15.95 -20.35 -11.68
C LEU A 277 15.41 -21.26 -12.77
N ASP A 278 14.21 -20.98 -13.29
CA ASP A 278 13.43 -21.87 -14.18
C ASP A 278 14.25 -22.34 -15.43
N LYS A 279 15.12 -21.48 -15.97
CA LYS A 279 15.99 -21.85 -17.12
C LYS A 279 17.31 -22.54 -16.74
N ARG A 280 17.69 -22.54 -15.46
CA ARG A 280 18.95 -23.15 -15.00
C ARG A 280 18.76 -24.48 -14.28
N VAL A 281 17.52 -24.79 -13.89
CA VAL A 281 17.14 -25.95 -13.08
C VAL A 281 15.96 -26.66 -13.76
N ASP A 282 16.09 -26.90 -15.08
CA ASP A 282 15.16 -27.74 -15.83
C ASP A 282 15.06 -29.12 -15.16
N GLY A 283 13.86 -29.47 -14.70
CA GLY A 283 13.56 -30.77 -14.11
C GLY A 283 13.34 -30.82 -12.59
N ASN A 284 13.35 -29.67 -11.88
CA ASN A 284 12.94 -29.68 -10.48
C ASN A 284 11.40 -29.61 -10.32
N VAL A 285 10.80 -30.72 -9.98
CA VAL A 285 9.33 -30.86 -9.77
C VAL A 285 8.78 -29.78 -8.83
N LEU A 286 9.55 -29.30 -7.86
CA LEU A 286 9.13 -28.24 -6.94
C LEU A 286 9.05 -26.86 -7.62
N VAL A 287 10.00 -26.54 -8.49
CA VAL A 287 10.04 -25.26 -9.22
C VAL A 287 8.89 -25.22 -10.22
N ASP A 288 8.69 -26.31 -10.97
CA ASP A 288 7.57 -26.43 -11.91
C ASP A 288 6.20 -26.40 -11.20
N PHE A 289 6.08 -27.05 -10.05
CA PHE A 289 4.85 -27.02 -9.26
C PHE A 289 4.52 -25.62 -8.73
N ILE A 290 5.52 -24.90 -8.23
CA ILE A 290 5.34 -23.54 -7.68
C ILE A 290 5.04 -22.55 -8.82
N SER A 291 5.79 -22.57 -9.92
CA SER A 291 5.57 -21.71 -11.08
C SER A 291 4.20 -21.93 -11.72
N ALA A 292 3.76 -23.17 -11.84
CA ALA A 292 2.46 -23.52 -12.40
C ALA A 292 1.28 -23.14 -11.51
N ASN A 293 1.42 -23.22 -10.18
CA ASN A 293 0.30 -23.05 -9.25
C ASN A 293 0.29 -21.69 -8.51
N LEU A 294 1.44 -20.98 -8.42
CA LEU A 294 1.53 -19.66 -7.79
C LEU A 294 1.29 -18.50 -8.77
N SER A 295 0.83 -18.79 -9.97
CA SER A 295 0.43 -17.76 -10.94
C SER A 295 -0.91 -17.14 -10.55
N PRO A 296 -1.11 -15.81 -10.73
CA PRO A 296 -2.37 -15.12 -10.48
C PRO A 296 -3.54 -15.81 -11.20
N GLY A 297 -4.68 -15.95 -10.50
CA GLY A 297 -5.86 -16.64 -11.01
C GLY A 297 -5.90 -18.16 -10.75
N LYS A 298 -4.86 -18.77 -10.21
CA LYS A 298 -4.86 -20.17 -9.80
C LYS A 298 -5.39 -20.35 -8.37
N SER A 299 -6.02 -21.50 -8.11
CA SER A 299 -6.64 -21.77 -6.80
C SER A 299 -5.64 -21.73 -5.65
N LEU A 300 -4.43 -22.27 -5.83
CA LEU A 300 -3.40 -22.23 -4.79
C LEU A 300 -2.95 -20.79 -4.48
N TYR A 301 -2.76 -19.97 -5.51
CA TYR A 301 -2.44 -18.55 -5.34
C TYR A 301 -3.51 -17.85 -4.50
N LEU A 302 -4.79 -18.03 -4.80
CA LEU A 302 -5.89 -17.41 -4.06
C LEU A 302 -5.91 -17.82 -2.58
N VAL A 303 -5.67 -19.10 -2.28
CA VAL A 303 -5.62 -19.59 -0.88
C VAL A 303 -4.43 -19.01 -0.12
N VAL A 304 -3.24 -19.06 -0.71
CA VAL A 304 -2.02 -18.52 -0.10
C VAL A 304 -2.14 -17.00 0.11
N PHE A 305 -2.70 -16.30 -0.87
CA PHE A 305 -2.93 -14.86 -0.80
C PHE A 305 -3.93 -14.48 0.29
N ALA A 306 -5.05 -15.20 0.40
CA ALA A 306 -6.01 -15.02 1.47
C ALA A 306 -5.40 -15.26 2.85
N ALA A 307 -4.65 -16.36 3.02
CA ALA A 307 -3.97 -16.68 4.28
C ALA A 307 -2.93 -15.61 4.64
N ALA A 308 -2.16 -15.12 3.67
CA ALA A 308 -1.19 -14.06 3.86
C ALA A 308 -1.86 -12.74 4.29
N ILE A 309 -2.97 -12.33 3.65
CA ILE A 309 -3.73 -11.13 4.04
C ILE A 309 -4.20 -11.25 5.49
N ILE A 310 -4.83 -12.38 5.86
CA ILE A 310 -5.32 -12.59 7.22
C ILE A 310 -4.17 -12.52 8.22
N PHE A 311 -3.07 -13.23 7.96
CA PHE A 311 -1.88 -13.20 8.80
C PHE A 311 -1.36 -11.77 9.01
N PHE A 312 -1.16 -11.01 7.92
CA PHE A 312 -0.65 -9.65 8.01
C PHE A 312 -1.64 -8.67 8.65
N CYS A 313 -2.95 -8.89 8.53
CA CYS A 313 -3.95 -8.08 9.26
C CYS A 313 -3.78 -8.22 10.77
N TYR A 314 -3.69 -9.44 11.29
CA TYR A 314 -3.46 -9.67 12.72
C TYR A 314 -2.09 -9.17 13.16
N PHE A 315 -1.06 -9.48 12.39
CA PHE A 315 0.31 -9.08 12.69
C PHE A 315 0.43 -7.54 12.77
N TYR A 316 -0.06 -6.83 11.76
CA TYR A 316 0.02 -5.37 11.71
C TYR A 316 -0.81 -4.70 12.81
N THR A 317 -2.00 -5.20 13.09
CA THR A 317 -2.82 -4.69 14.18
C THR A 317 -2.12 -4.86 15.53
N ALA A 318 -1.51 -6.01 15.78
CA ALA A 318 -0.75 -6.25 17.01
C ALA A 318 0.48 -5.33 17.14
N LEU A 319 1.08 -4.96 16.00
CA LEU A 319 2.27 -4.09 15.96
C LEU A 319 1.94 -2.61 16.20
N VAL A 320 0.80 -2.14 15.67
CA VAL A 320 0.40 -0.73 15.72
C VAL A 320 -0.39 -0.40 16.98
N PHE A 321 -1.18 -1.34 17.47
CA PHE A 321 -2.08 -1.11 18.59
C PHE A 321 -1.57 -1.75 19.88
N SER A 322 -1.28 -0.90 20.88
CA SER A 322 -0.90 -1.32 22.24
C SER A 322 -2.06 -1.06 23.23
N PRO A 323 -2.87 -2.09 23.56
CA PRO A 323 -4.00 -1.94 24.47
C PRO A 323 -3.61 -1.43 25.86
N ARG A 324 -2.42 -1.86 26.35
CA ARG A 324 -1.91 -1.48 27.66
C ARG A 324 -1.58 0.01 27.74
N GLU A 325 -0.85 0.55 26.76
CA GLU A 325 -0.51 1.97 26.70
C GLU A 325 -1.75 2.84 26.61
N MET A 326 -2.74 2.41 25.81
CA MET A 326 -4.00 3.13 25.69
C MET A 326 -4.80 3.13 26.98
N ALA A 327 -4.89 2.00 27.68
CA ALA A 327 -5.55 1.90 28.98
C ALA A 327 -4.85 2.74 30.06
N GLU A 328 -3.51 2.79 30.05
CA GLU A 328 -2.73 3.65 30.96
C GLU A 328 -2.95 5.14 30.65
N ASN A 329 -2.97 5.53 29.38
CA ASN A 329 -3.24 6.92 28.96
C ASN A 329 -4.65 7.36 29.36
N LEU A 330 -5.65 6.49 29.21
CA LEU A 330 -7.01 6.73 29.70
C LEU A 330 -7.02 6.91 31.24
N LYS A 331 -6.33 6.04 31.96
CA LYS A 331 -6.21 6.15 33.43
C LYS A 331 -5.51 7.44 33.87
N LYS A 332 -4.41 7.83 33.19
CA LYS A 332 -3.68 9.08 33.49
C LYS A 332 -4.54 10.33 33.21
N SER A 333 -5.37 10.30 32.17
CA SER A 333 -6.30 11.41 31.84
C SER A 333 -7.57 11.44 32.71
N GLY A 334 -7.74 10.48 33.61
CA GLY A 334 -8.95 10.36 34.46
C GLY A 334 -10.19 9.93 33.70
N ALA A 335 -10.00 9.31 32.53
CA ALA A 335 -11.06 8.77 31.70
C ALA A 335 -11.25 7.27 31.99
N PHE A 336 -12.49 6.80 31.95
CA PHE A 336 -12.82 5.40 32.16
C PHE A 336 -13.97 4.95 31.24
N VAL A 337 -13.98 3.65 30.96
CA VAL A 337 -15.08 3.02 30.22
C VAL A 337 -16.17 2.66 31.22
N PRO A 338 -17.44 3.04 31.01
CA PRO A 338 -18.53 2.71 31.94
C PRO A 338 -18.62 1.21 32.18
N GLY A 339 -18.71 0.82 33.46
CA GLY A 339 -18.82 -0.59 33.87
C GLY A 339 -17.52 -1.39 33.90
N ILE A 340 -16.35 -0.77 33.56
CA ILE A 340 -15.04 -1.45 33.54
C ILE A 340 -14.06 -0.69 34.43
N ARG A 341 -13.31 -1.41 35.29
CA ARG A 341 -12.30 -0.80 36.17
C ARG A 341 -11.13 -0.25 35.32
N PRO A 342 -10.67 0.99 35.57
CA PRO A 342 -9.51 1.57 34.90
C PRO A 342 -8.23 0.73 35.14
N GLY A 343 -7.42 0.56 34.10
CA GLY A 343 -6.17 -0.20 34.15
C GLY A 343 -6.24 -1.50 33.36
N GLU A 344 -5.82 -2.61 33.97
CA GLU A 344 -5.67 -3.90 33.30
C GLU A 344 -6.98 -4.45 32.70
N GLN A 345 -8.09 -4.30 33.42
CA GLN A 345 -9.40 -4.73 32.88
C GLN A 345 -9.84 -3.94 31.66
N THR A 346 -9.51 -2.64 31.62
CA THR A 346 -9.74 -1.81 30.43
C THR A 346 -8.84 -2.25 29.27
N SER A 347 -7.59 -2.60 29.54
CA SER A 347 -6.67 -3.16 28.54
C SER A 347 -7.22 -4.45 27.91
N ASN A 348 -7.64 -5.40 28.74
CA ASN A 348 -8.21 -6.68 28.29
C ASN A 348 -9.52 -6.50 27.51
N TYR A 349 -10.34 -5.52 27.88
CA TYR A 349 -11.55 -5.19 27.14
C TYR A 349 -11.22 -4.61 25.76
N LEU A 350 -10.30 -3.63 25.68
CA LEU A 350 -9.86 -3.04 24.44
C LEU A 350 -9.23 -4.07 23.51
N GLU A 351 -8.39 -4.97 24.04
CA GLU A 351 -7.79 -6.07 23.29
C GLU A 351 -8.86 -6.97 22.65
N LYS A 352 -9.87 -7.40 23.42
CA LYS A 352 -10.98 -8.20 22.89
C LYS A 352 -11.76 -7.48 21.79
N VAL A 353 -12.00 -6.17 21.96
CA VAL A 353 -12.69 -5.37 20.93
C VAL A 353 -11.86 -5.29 19.66
N VAL A 354 -10.57 -4.99 19.78
CA VAL A 354 -9.65 -4.88 18.65
C VAL A 354 -9.51 -6.21 17.93
N MET A 355 -9.33 -7.32 18.64
CA MET A 355 -9.28 -8.66 18.03
C MET A 355 -10.51 -8.98 17.19
N ARG A 356 -11.71 -8.66 17.70
CA ARG A 356 -12.95 -8.86 16.95
C ARG A 356 -13.03 -7.96 15.73
N LEU A 357 -12.66 -6.68 15.85
CA LEU A 357 -12.63 -5.76 14.71
C LEU A 357 -11.62 -6.21 13.65
N THR A 358 -10.45 -6.68 14.07
CA THR A 358 -9.43 -7.21 13.16
C THR A 358 -9.91 -8.44 12.40
N PHE A 359 -10.68 -9.33 13.04
CA PHE A 359 -11.28 -10.48 12.36
C PHE A 359 -12.22 -10.05 11.23
N PHE A 360 -13.17 -9.16 11.53
CA PHE A 360 -14.09 -8.65 10.50
C PHE A 360 -13.37 -7.83 9.43
N GLY A 361 -12.38 -7.03 9.83
CA GLY A 361 -11.53 -6.28 8.91
C GLY A 361 -10.72 -7.19 7.97
N ALA A 362 -10.10 -8.24 8.51
CA ALA A 362 -9.35 -9.21 7.72
C ALA A 362 -10.24 -9.96 6.72
N LEU A 363 -11.41 -10.42 7.15
CA LEU A 363 -12.39 -11.08 6.29
C LEU A 363 -12.84 -10.14 5.15
N TYR A 364 -13.19 -8.90 5.49
CA TYR A 364 -13.58 -7.87 4.53
C TYR A 364 -12.49 -7.62 3.49
N ILE A 365 -11.25 -7.36 3.92
CA ILE A 365 -10.12 -7.10 3.00
C ILE A 365 -9.88 -8.30 2.10
N THR A 366 -9.89 -9.51 2.66
CA THR A 366 -9.69 -10.75 1.91
C THR A 366 -10.75 -10.91 0.81
N ILE A 367 -12.03 -10.70 1.14
CA ILE A 367 -13.13 -10.78 0.17
C ILE A 367 -12.94 -9.75 -0.95
N ILE A 368 -12.65 -8.47 -0.61
CA ILE A 368 -12.47 -7.41 -1.60
C ILE A 368 -11.28 -7.70 -2.53
N CYS A 369 -10.18 -8.24 -1.99
CA CYS A 369 -9.02 -8.56 -2.80
C CYS A 369 -9.23 -9.77 -3.69
N LEU A 370 -10.00 -10.77 -3.26
CA LEU A 370 -10.22 -12.01 -4.00
C LEU A 370 -11.31 -11.90 -5.07
N ILE A 371 -12.35 -11.08 -4.87
CA ILE A 371 -13.47 -10.97 -5.83
C ILE A 371 -12.98 -10.64 -7.25
N PRO A 372 -12.18 -9.59 -7.51
CA PRO A 372 -11.72 -9.30 -8.87
C PRO A 372 -10.84 -10.40 -9.46
N GLU A 373 -9.98 -11.02 -8.66
CA GLU A 373 -9.13 -12.14 -9.10
C GLU A 373 -9.97 -13.34 -9.52
N PHE A 374 -11.02 -13.66 -8.77
CA PHE A 374 -11.95 -14.73 -9.10
C PHE A 374 -12.75 -14.40 -10.36
N VAL A 375 -13.25 -13.17 -10.48
CA VAL A 375 -14.02 -12.71 -11.65
C VAL A 375 -13.17 -12.76 -12.92
N THR A 376 -11.91 -12.31 -12.87
CA THR A 376 -10.99 -12.39 -14.02
C THR A 376 -10.68 -13.84 -14.41
N GLY A 377 -10.50 -14.72 -13.42
CA GLY A 377 -10.26 -16.13 -13.65
C GLY A 377 -11.44 -16.85 -14.32
N VAL A 378 -12.68 -16.54 -13.91
CA VAL A 378 -13.91 -17.18 -14.46
C VAL A 378 -14.31 -16.59 -15.80
N LEU A 379 -14.25 -15.28 -15.96
CA LEU A 379 -14.70 -14.61 -17.20
C LEU A 379 -13.61 -14.58 -18.29
N GLY A 380 -12.36 -14.90 -17.97
CA GLY A 380 -11.24 -14.86 -18.92
C GLY A 380 -10.99 -13.47 -19.50
N ILE A 381 -11.44 -12.41 -18.80
CA ILE A 381 -11.23 -11.03 -19.22
C ILE A 381 -9.90 -10.57 -18.63
N PRO A 382 -8.93 -10.09 -19.41
CA PRO A 382 -7.67 -9.56 -18.90
C PRO A 382 -7.90 -8.17 -18.25
N PHE A 383 -8.57 -8.18 -17.09
CA PHE A 383 -8.78 -6.98 -16.29
C PHE A 383 -7.69 -6.90 -15.24
N HIS A 384 -6.70 -6.09 -15.50
CA HIS A 384 -5.50 -6.00 -14.66
C HIS A 384 -5.69 -5.19 -13.37
N LEU A 385 -6.83 -4.53 -13.14
CA LEU A 385 -7.14 -3.86 -11.88
C LEU A 385 -7.54 -4.90 -10.82
N GLY A 386 -6.55 -5.44 -10.12
CA GLY A 386 -6.75 -6.32 -8.99
C GLY A 386 -7.48 -5.65 -7.82
N GLY A 387 -8.08 -6.45 -6.95
CA GLY A 387 -8.80 -5.95 -5.76
C GLY A 387 -7.91 -5.14 -4.81
N THR A 388 -6.62 -5.47 -4.74
CA THR A 388 -5.63 -4.69 -3.98
C THR A 388 -5.47 -3.27 -4.51
N SER A 389 -5.39 -3.10 -5.83
CA SER A 389 -5.24 -1.79 -6.47
C SER A 389 -6.46 -0.90 -6.22
N LEU A 390 -7.67 -1.49 -6.33
CA LEU A 390 -8.92 -0.79 -6.07
C LEU A 390 -9.02 -0.37 -4.60
N LEU A 391 -8.69 -1.27 -3.68
CA LEU A 391 -8.70 -0.98 -2.23
C LEU A 391 -7.71 0.12 -1.88
N ILE A 392 -6.47 0.06 -2.41
CA ILE A 392 -5.44 1.08 -2.18
C ILE A 392 -5.94 2.44 -2.71
N LEU A 393 -6.47 2.48 -3.93
CA LEU A 393 -6.98 3.71 -4.54
C LEU A 393 -8.04 4.38 -3.66
N VAL A 394 -9.04 3.62 -3.23
CA VAL A 394 -10.16 4.16 -2.44
C VAL A 394 -9.69 4.62 -1.06
N VAL A 395 -8.97 3.76 -0.31
CA VAL A 395 -8.59 4.07 1.08
C VAL A 395 -7.60 5.22 1.14
N VAL A 396 -6.59 5.25 0.26
CA VAL A 396 -5.60 6.35 0.24
C VAL A 396 -6.28 7.67 -0.14
N THR A 397 -7.22 7.66 -1.08
CA THR A 397 -7.99 8.86 -1.45
C THR A 397 -8.86 9.34 -0.29
N MET A 398 -9.51 8.44 0.45
CA MET A 398 -10.29 8.78 1.64
C MET A 398 -9.41 9.34 2.77
N ASP A 399 -8.28 8.71 3.06
CA ASP A 399 -7.33 9.19 4.08
C ASP A 399 -6.75 10.56 3.70
N PHE A 400 -6.43 10.77 2.43
CA PHE A 400 -5.99 12.07 1.92
C PHE A 400 -7.08 13.14 2.09
N GLY A 401 -8.33 12.83 1.72
CA GLY A 401 -9.47 13.74 1.89
C GLY A 401 -9.70 14.11 3.36
N THR A 402 -9.62 13.15 4.27
CA THR A 402 -9.77 13.38 5.73
C THR A 402 -8.66 14.27 6.29
N GLN A 403 -7.42 14.07 5.84
CA GLN A 403 -6.30 14.89 6.26
C GLN A 403 -6.42 16.33 5.74
N VAL A 404 -6.78 16.52 4.46
CA VAL A 404 -7.05 17.85 3.90
C VAL A 404 -8.16 18.57 4.66
N ALA A 405 -9.25 17.86 5.00
CA ALA A 405 -10.35 18.41 5.80
C ALA A 405 -9.88 18.83 7.20
N SER A 406 -9.06 18.01 7.86
CA SER A 406 -8.48 18.30 9.17
C SER A 406 -7.57 19.55 9.13
N TYR A 407 -6.69 19.65 8.13
CA TYR A 407 -5.85 20.87 7.94
C TYR A 407 -6.70 22.13 7.72
N ARG A 408 -7.76 22.03 6.94
CA ARG A 408 -8.68 23.14 6.69
C ARG A 408 -9.39 23.59 7.97
N MET A 409 -9.86 22.66 8.78
CA MET A 409 -10.48 22.97 10.08
C MET A 409 -9.49 23.67 11.02
N ASN A 410 -8.27 23.14 11.17
CA ASN A 410 -7.26 23.76 12.03
C ASN A 410 -6.95 25.21 11.61
N GLN A 411 -6.83 25.50 10.32
CA GLN A 411 -6.63 26.85 9.83
C GLN A 411 -7.82 27.77 10.13
N GLN A 412 -9.06 27.28 10.06
CA GLN A 412 -10.24 28.05 10.43
C GLN A 412 -10.23 28.39 11.92
N TYR A 413 -9.87 27.45 12.78
CA TYR A 413 -9.73 27.68 14.23
C TYR A 413 -8.65 28.72 14.55
N GLU A 414 -7.47 28.64 13.94
CA GLU A 414 -6.40 29.62 14.12
C GLU A 414 -6.85 31.02 13.70
N HIS A 415 -7.56 31.15 12.59
CA HIS A 415 -8.08 32.43 12.11
C HIS A 415 -9.12 33.02 13.09
N LEU A 416 -10.00 32.20 13.66
CA LEU A 416 -10.98 32.64 14.67
C LEU A 416 -10.29 33.06 15.98
N MET A 417 -9.27 32.32 16.42
CA MET A 417 -8.49 32.67 17.62
C MET A 417 -7.75 34.00 17.45
N ARG A 418 -7.09 34.23 16.30
CA ARG A 418 -6.44 35.52 15.98
C ARG A 418 -7.42 36.69 15.97
N LYS A 419 -8.60 36.47 15.36
CA LYS A 419 -9.63 37.50 15.31
C LYS A 419 -10.15 37.93 16.72
N ASN A 420 -10.22 36.94 17.62
CA ASN A 420 -10.65 37.18 19.01
C ASN A 420 -9.55 37.76 19.89
N SER A 421 -8.25 37.49 19.60
CA SER A 421 -7.12 38.08 20.33
C SER A 421 -6.86 39.55 19.95
N VAL A 422 -7.22 39.97 18.72
CA VAL A 422 -7.10 41.35 18.24
C VAL A 422 -8.27 42.24 18.72
N LYS A 423 -9.37 41.61 19.22
CA LYS A 423 -10.50 42.36 19.80
C LYS A 423 -10.42 42.55 21.32
N LYS A 424 -9.38 42.04 21.98
CA LYS A 424 -9.00 42.33 23.36
C LYS A 424 -7.83 43.32 23.38
#